data_f53cb5c0c123a9fa446d9e35b54698eb
#
_entry.id   f53cb5c0c123a9fa446d9e35b54698eb
#
_cell.length_a   1.000
_cell.length_b   1.000
_cell.length_c   1.000
_cell.angle_alpha   90.00
_cell.angle_beta   90.00
_cell.angle_gamma   90.00
#
_symmetry.space_group_name_H-M   'P 1'
#
loop_
_entity.id
_entity.type
_entity.pdbx_description
1 polymer ?
#
loop_
_entity_poly.entity_id
_entity_poly.type
_entity_poly.pdbx_seq_one_letter_code
_entity_poly.pdbx_strand_id
1 'polypeptide(L)'
;QSKSLGNVVSPQKVWDSLGADILRLWVASTDFRSEMVASDEILKRTSDQYRRIRNTFRFILGNLSDFSDKDKVMFEDQVELDKWIINEIKTLQKEVISLYESFSYHKAIQKIHNFCVNELGGVYLDIIKDRLYTCKNDSLARRSCQTSLDCILNILVRLISPILSYTAEEIWQTSNRLNSQEDSVFLSNFDNFVEDSKSNINQSEWKRIFEIKDAVNQTIEEMRNDNTIKGSLDSIVDIKATADDMSVLKKLG
;
A
#
# COMPACT_ATOMS: atom_id res chain seq x y z
N GLN A 1 13.11 7.85 -32.01
CA GLN A 1 14.00 6.70 -32.23
C GLN A 1 14.02 6.30 -33.71
N SER A 2 15.19 6.03 -34.26
CA SER A 2 15.37 5.66 -35.65
C SER A 2 16.31 4.45 -35.73
N LYS A 3 15.97 3.46 -36.58
CA LYS A 3 16.84 2.30 -36.82
C LYS A 3 18.20 2.71 -37.38
N SER A 4 18.24 3.76 -38.22
CA SER A 4 19.47 4.27 -38.84
C SER A 4 20.41 4.93 -37.83
N LEU A 5 19.90 5.41 -36.69
CA LEU A 5 20.68 6.03 -35.62
C LEU A 5 21.09 5.02 -34.53
N GLY A 6 20.67 3.75 -34.64
CA GLY A 6 20.99 2.72 -33.64
C GLY A 6 20.38 2.92 -32.26
N ASN A 7 19.45 3.90 -32.09
CA ASN A 7 18.86 4.26 -30.81
C ASN A 7 17.46 3.67 -30.57
N VAL A 8 17.19 2.52 -31.21
CA VAL A 8 15.92 1.82 -31.06
C VAL A 8 15.98 0.90 -29.84
N VAL A 9 15.11 1.14 -28.87
CA VAL A 9 14.85 0.20 -27.78
C VAL A 9 13.80 -0.80 -28.24
N SER A 10 14.20 -2.06 -28.45
CA SER A 10 13.27 -3.13 -28.81
C SER A 10 12.47 -3.55 -27.58
N PRO A 11 11.12 -3.58 -27.63
CA PRO A 11 10.30 -4.12 -26.56
C PRO A 11 10.71 -5.52 -26.14
N GLN A 12 11.10 -6.37 -27.12
CA GLN A 12 11.59 -7.73 -26.87
C GLN A 12 12.74 -7.75 -25.85
N LYS A 13 13.75 -6.91 -26.05
CA LYS A 13 14.92 -6.83 -25.14
C LYS A 13 14.50 -6.41 -23.72
N VAL A 14 13.51 -5.54 -23.60
CA VAL A 14 13.03 -5.08 -22.29
C VAL A 14 12.31 -6.20 -21.56
N TRP A 15 11.36 -6.88 -22.20
CA TRP A 15 10.62 -7.93 -21.48
C TRP A 15 11.46 -9.20 -21.26
N ASP A 16 12.42 -9.51 -22.11
CA ASP A 16 13.34 -10.64 -21.88
C ASP A 16 14.27 -10.40 -20.66
N SER A 17 14.60 -9.13 -20.38
CA SER A 17 15.51 -8.78 -19.28
C SER A 17 14.80 -8.37 -17.99
N LEU A 18 13.68 -7.65 -18.10
CA LEU A 18 12.99 -7.02 -16.95
C LEU A 18 11.58 -7.59 -16.70
N GLY A 19 11.01 -8.28 -17.70
CA GLY A 19 9.65 -8.78 -17.65
C GLY A 19 8.62 -7.85 -18.28
N ALA A 20 7.49 -8.44 -18.71
CA ALA A 20 6.45 -7.72 -19.44
C ALA A 20 5.76 -6.65 -18.58
N ASP A 21 5.56 -6.90 -17.29
CA ASP A 21 4.88 -5.96 -16.39
C ASP A 21 5.68 -4.68 -16.17
N ILE A 22 7.02 -4.73 -16.21
CA ILE A 22 7.84 -3.51 -16.12
C ILE A 22 7.68 -2.67 -17.39
N LEU A 23 7.63 -3.29 -18.55
CA LEU A 23 7.35 -2.59 -19.81
C LEU A 23 5.96 -1.94 -19.79
N ARG A 24 4.94 -2.68 -19.33
CA ARG A 24 3.56 -2.17 -19.20
C ARG A 24 3.48 -1.02 -18.20
N LEU A 25 4.16 -1.16 -17.07
CA LEU A 25 4.23 -0.12 -16.04
C LEU A 25 4.88 1.17 -16.57
N TRP A 26 6.00 1.05 -17.32
CA TRP A 26 6.64 2.20 -17.94
C TRP A 26 5.70 2.93 -18.91
N VAL A 27 5.01 2.21 -19.78
CA VAL A 27 4.03 2.79 -20.70
C VAL A 27 2.90 3.48 -19.95
N ALA A 28 2.32 2.82 -18.95
CA ALA A 28 1.21 3.36 -18.18
C ALA A 28 1.60 4.54 -17.27
N SER A 29 2.88 4.61 -16.85
CA SER A 29 3.40 5.70 -16.02
C SER A 29 3.71 6.97 -16.81
N THR A 30 3.64 6.94 -18.12
CA THR A 30 3.90 8.09 -18.99
C THR A 30 2.57 8.68 -19.48
N ASP A 31 2.46 10.00 -19.50
CA ASP A 31 1.30 10.64 -20.16
C ASP A 31 1.42 10.44 -21.68
N PHE A 32 0.54 9.62 -22.26
CA PHE A 32 0.55 9.28 -23.67
C PHE A 32 0.31 10.48 -24.60
N ARG A 33 -0.12 11.63 -24.06
CA ARG A 33 -0.25 12.90 -24.79
C ARG A 33 1.07 13.64 -24.96
N SER A 34 2.13 13.16 -24.31
CA SER A 34 3.47 13.73 -24.35
C SER A 34 4.45 12.77 -25.05
N GLU A 35 5.62 13.26 -25.41
CA GLU A 35 6.68 12.41 -25.94
C GLU A 35 7.16 11.41 -24.90
N MET A 36 7.23 10.14 -25.29
CA MET A 36 7.73 9.07 -24.43
C MET A 36 9.23 8.89 -24.65
N VAL A 37 10.00 8.97 -23.58
CA VAL A 37 11.44 8.71 -23.61
C VAL A 37 11.72 7.34 -23.01
N ALA A 38 12.46 6.50 -23.75
CA ALA A 38 12.97 5.23 -23.26
C ALA A 38 14.48 5.35 -23.02
N SER A 39 14.91 5.13 -21.78
CA SER A 39 16.33 5.02 -21.42
C SER A 39 16.50 3.94 -20.36
N ASP A 40 17.70 3.39 -20.25
CA ASP A 40 18.00 2.39 -19.20
C ASP A 40 17.76 2.95 -17.80
N GLU A 41 18.00 4.23 -17.58
CA GLU A 41 17.74 4.89 -16.30
C GLU A 41 16.24 4.93 -15.97
N ILE A 42 15.40 5.27 -16.95
CA ILE A 42 13.94 5.29 -16.76
C ILE A 42 13.42 3.88 -16.49
N LEU A 43 13.89 2.88 -17.23
CA LEU A 43 13.50 1.49 -17.03
C LEU A 43 13.95 0.97 -15.65
N LYS A 44 15.13 1.38 -15.18
CA LYS A 44 15.60 1.07 -13.83
C LYS A 44 14.71 1.67 -12.75
N ARG A 45 14.32 2.94 -12.87
CA ARG A 45 13.38 3.61 -11.93
C ARG A 45 12.02 2.91 -11.95
N THR A 46 11.52 2.52 -13.12
CA THR A 46 10.28 1.75 -13.24
C THR A 46 10.39 0.38 -12.57
N SER A 47 11.52 -0.30 -12.70
CA SER A 47 11.79 -1.56 -11.99
C SER A 47 11.79 -1.38 -10.48
N ASP A 48 12.34 -0.28 -9.96
CA ASP A 48 12.33 0.02 -8.53
C ASP A 48 10.90 0.31 -8.04
N GLN A 49 10.10 1.04 -8.82
CA GLN A 49 8.67 1.26 -8.54
C GLN A 49 7.90 -0.06 -8.51
N TYR A 50 8.08 -0.92 -9.49
CA TYR A 50 7.49 -2.26 -9.56
C TYR A 50 7.87 -3.09 -8.33
N ARG A 51 9.15 -3.11 -7.95
CA ARG A 51 9.66 -3.88 -6.81
C ARG A 51 8.99 -3.47 -5.50
N ARG A 52 8.75 -2.16 -5.30
CA ARG A 52 8.05 -1.66 -4.09
C ARG A 52 6.63 -2.17 -4.04
N ILE A 53 5.88 -2.08 -5.14
CA ILE A 53 4.51 -2.61 -5.23
C ILE A 53 4.51 -4.13 -4.96
N ARG A 54 5.38 -4.89 -5.62
CA ARG A 54 5.47 -6.35 -5.44
C ARG A 54 5.83 -6.75 -4.01
N ASN A 55 6.73 -6.04 -3.37
CA ASN A 55 7.12 -6.31 -1.98
C ASN A 55 5.97 -6.07 -1.00
N THR A 56 5.11 -5.07 -1.26
CA THR A 56 3.88 -4.85 -0.48
C THR A 56 2.99 -6.10 -0.52
N PHE A 57 2.74 -6.65 -1.69
CA PHE A 57 1.94 -7.89 -1.83
C PHE A 57 2.60 -9.09 -1.16
N ARG A 58 3.93 -9.24 -1.29
CA ARG A 58 4.65 -10.33 -0.60
C ARG A 58 4.48 -10.26 0.91
N PHE A 59 4.55 -9.07 1.49
CA PHE A 59 4.32 -8.87 2.92
C PHE A 59 2.90 -9.26 3.31
N ILE A 60 1.89 -8.78 2.56
CA ILE A 60 0.48 -9.06 2.83
C ILE A 60 0.20 -10.57 2.74
N LEU A 61 0.58 -11.23 1.65
CA LEU A 61 0.37 -12.67 1.45
C LEU A 61 1.04 -13.51 2.53
N GLY A 62 2.27 -13.17 2.92
CA GLY A 62 2.99 -13.87 3.97
C GLY A 62 2.32 -13.80 5.34
N ASN A 63 1.60 -12.71 5.61
CA ASN A 63 0.91 -12.49 6.89
C ASN A 63 -0.57 -12.91 6.90
N LEU A 64 -1.09 -13.43 5.78
CA LEU A 64 -2.45 -13.95 5.66
C LEU A 64 -2.51 -15.48 5.59
N SER A 65 -1.38 -16.18 5.71
CA SER A 65 -1.31 -17.64 5.55
C SER A 65 -2.16 -18.43 6.55
N ASP A 66 -2.36 -17.89 7.77
CA ASP A 66 -3.15 -18.47 8.85
C ASP A 66 -4.49 -17.76 9.07
N PHE A 67 -4.93 -16.94 8.10
CA PHE A 67 -6.14 -16.14 8.20
C PHE A 67 -7.25 -16.70 7.33
N SER A 68 -8.46 -16.79 7.86
CA SER A 68 -9.67 -17.28 7.18
C SER A 68 -10.86 -16.37 7.44
N ASP A 69 -11.99 -16.59 6.75
CA ASP A 69 -13.20 -15.77 6.95
C ASP A 69 -13.75 -15.83 8.38
N LYS A 70 -13.46 -16.92 9.11
CA LYS A 70 -13.87 -17.06 10.52
C LYS A 70 -13.09 -16.14 11.46
N ASP A 71 -11.92 -15.67 11.00
CA ASP A 71 -11.02 -14.81 11.78
C ASP A 71 -11.28 -13.32 11.52
N LYS A 72 -12.20 -12.99 10.60
CA LYS A 72 -12.55 -11.61 10.28
C LYS A 72 -13.13 -10.90 11.50
N VAL A 73 -12.61 -9.73 11.78
CA VAL A 73 -13.10 -8.82 12.81
C VAL A 73 -14.07 -7.83 12.16
N MET A 74 -15.24 -7.65 12.78
CA MET A 74 -16.23 -6.65 12.32
C MET A 74 -15.59 -5.27 12.40
N PHE A 75 -15.96 -4.38 11.47
CA PHE A 75 -15.32 -3.07 11.35
C PHE A 75 -15.39 -2.27 12.66
N GLU A 76 -16.52 -2.32 13.37
CA GLU A 76 -16.76 -1.61 14.63
C GLU A 76 -15.76 -2.01 15.71
N ASP A 77 -15.36 -3.30 15.72
CA ASP A 77 -14.48 -3.91 16.72
C ASP A 77 -12.99 -3.81 16.35
N GLN A 78 -12.67 -3.31 15.14
CA GLN A 78 -11.30 -3.16 14.71
C GLN A 78 -10.58 -2.03 15.46
N VAL A 79 -9.25 -2.15 15.55
CA VAL A 79 -8.39 -1.09 16.05
C VAL A 79 -8.49 0.15 15.14
N GLU A 80 -8.48 1.35 15.71
CA GLU A 80 -8.67 2.59 14.94
C GLU A 80 -7.68 2.76 13.78
N LEU A 81 -6.42 2.35 13.97
CA LEU A 81 -5.41 2.35 12.89
C LEU A 81 -5.81 1.44 11.71
N ASP A 82 -6.45 0.31 12.00
CA ASP A 82 -6.92 -0.64 10.97
C ASP A 82 -8.14 -0.08 10.23
N LYS A 83 -9.03 0.62 10.93
CA LYS A 83 -10.15 1.36 10.32
C LYS A 83 -9.66 2.47 9.41
N TRP A 84 -8.61 3.19 9.84
CA TRP A 84 -7.99 4.23 9.03
C TRP A 84 -7.51 3.68 7.69
N ILE A 85 -6.67 2.64 7.69
CA ILE A 85 -6.10 2.13 6.44
C ILE A 85 -7.16 1.53 5.50
N ILE A 86 -8.23 0.95 6.05
CA ILE A 86 -9.38 0.49 5.26
C ILE A 86 -10.07 1.67 4.56
N ASN A 87 -10.23 2.80 5.24
CA ASN A 87 -10.81 3.99 4.62
C ASN A 87 -9.89 4.60 3.56
N GLU A 88 -8.59 4.59 3.80
CA GLU A 88 -7.59 5.05 2.81
C GLU A 88 -7.61 4.19 1.53
N ILE A 89 -7.62 2.86 1.65
CA ILE A 89 -7.68 2.00 0.46
C ILE A 89 -9.00 2.11 -0.31
N LYS A 90 -10.13 2.31 0.38
CA LYS A 90 -11.43 2.58 -0.26
C LYS A 90 -11.43 3.91 -1.00
N THR A 91 -10.82 4.93 -0.43
CA THR A 91 -10.64 6.24 -1.08
C THR A 91 -9.77 6.10 -2.32
N LEU A 92 -8.62 5.41 -2.20
CA LEU A 92 -7.74 5.11 -3.33
C LEU A 92 -8.50 4.39 -4.45
N GLN A 93 -9.35 3.40 -4.12
CA GLN A 93 -10.13 2.65 -5.10
C GLN A 93 -11.03 3.58 -5.93
N LYS A 94 -11.80 4.44 -5.28
CA LYS A 94 -12.69 5.40 -5.96
C LYS A 94 -11.90 6.31 -6.91
N GLU A 95 -10.78 6.85 -6.42
CA GLU A 95 -9.92 7.75 -7.20
C GLU A 95 -9.27 7.03 -8.40
N VAL A 96 -8.73 5.84 -8.20
CA VAL A 96 -8.06 5.08 -9.28
C VAL A 96 -9.05 4.66 -10.35
N ILE A 97 -10.26 4.21 -9.99
CA ILE A 97 -11.30 3.87 -10.97
C ILE A 97 -11.65 5.10 -11.82
N SER A 98 -11.89 6.26 -11.20
CA SER A 98 -12.15 7.51 -11.92
C SER A 98 -11.00 7.92 -12.85
N LEU A 99 -9.74 7.69 -12.43
CA LEU A 99 -8.58 7.95 -13.27
C LEU A 99 -8.47 6.97 -14.44
N TYR A 100 -8.87 5.72 -14.28
CA TYR A 100 -8.96 4.75 -15.37
C TYR A 100 -10.04 5.14 -16.38
N GLU A 101 -11.23 5.52 -15.92
CA GLU A 101 -12.32 6.00 -16.76
C GLU A 101 -11.94 7.25 -17.58
N SER A 102 -11.12 8.13 -17.00
CA SER A 102 -10.59 9.33 -17.67
C SER A 102 -9.30 9.10 -18.46
N PHE A 103 -8.86 7.86 -18.63
CA PHE A 103 -7.61 7.49 -19.31
C PHE A 103 -6.35 8.16 -18.71
N SER A 104 -6.37 8.51 -17.43
CA SER A 104 -5.25 9.15 -16.72
C SER A 104 -4.37 8.11 -16.01
N TYR A 105 -3.87 7.11 -16.76
CA TYR A 105 -3.16 5.94 -16.22
C TYR A 105 -1.92 6.31 -15.41
N HIS A 106 -1.14 7.31 -15.84
CA HIS A 106 0.05 7.76 -15.13
C HIS A 106 -0.27 8.27 -13.72
N LYS A 107 -1.42 8.97 -13.55
CA LYS A 107 -1.88 9.42 -12.23
C LYS A 107 -2.39 8.27 -11.39
N ALA A 108 -3.08 7.30 -12.00
CA ALA A 108 -3.54 6.11 -11.30
C ALA A 108 -2.37 5.31 -10.71
N ILE A 109 -1.34 5.03 -11.51
CA ILE A 109 -0.13 4.34 -11.07
C ILE A 109 0.62 5.14 -10.00
N GLN A 110 0.72 6.46 -10.14
CA GLN A 110 1.35 7.28 -9.12
C GLN A 110 0.64 7.18 -7.77
N LYS A 111 -0.71 7.22 -7.77
CA LYS A 111 -1.51 7.06 -6.54
C LYS A 111 -1.32 5.67 -5.92
N ILE A 112 -1.39 4.61 -6.71
CA ILE A 112 -1.16 3.23 -6.24
C ILE A 112 0.25 3.09 -5.63
N HIS A 113 1.27 3.59 -6.33
CA HIS A 113 2.64 3.54 -5.83
C HIS A 113 2.82 4.33 -4.54
N ASN A 114 2.27 5.56 -4.47
CA ASN A 114 2.36 6.39 -3.26
C ASN A 114 1.70 5.69 -2.09
N PHE A 115 0.51 5.13 -2.26
CA PHE A 115 -0.17 4.35 -1.23
C PHE A 115 0.67 3.17 -0.73
N CYS A 116 1.29 2.41 -1.64
CA CYS A 116 2.17 1.29 -1.25
C CYS A 116 3.42 1.76 -0.48
N VAL A 117 3.96 2.94 -0.80
CA VAL A 117 5.21 3.44 -0.21
C VAL A 117 4.96 4.23 1.07
N ASN A 118 4.02 5.17 1.05
CA ASN A 118 3.82 6.13 2.13
C ASN A 118 2.86 5.56 3.18
N GLU A 119 1.61 5.30 2.81
CA GLU A 119 0.56 4.88 3.75
C GLU A 119 0.81 3.46 4.26
N LEU A 120 1.10 2.52 3.36
CA LEU A 120 1.41 1.15 3.76
C LEU A 120 2.84 1.03 4.29
N GLY A 121 3.86 1.20 3.44
CA GLY A 121 5.26 0.93 3.80
C GLY A 121 5.81 1.87 4.86
N GLY A 122 5.50 3.15 4.78
CA GLY A 122 6.03 4.18 5.69
C GLY A 122 5.31 4.26 7.04
N VAL A 123 4.07 3.76 7.13
CA VAL A 123 3.27 3.89 8.34
C VAL A 123 2.69 2.55 8.77
N TYR A 124 1.70 2.05 8.03
CA TYR A 124 0.84 0.98 8.51
C TYR A 124 1.58 -0.34 8.73
N LEU A 125 2.28 -0.83 7.70
CA LEU A 125 2.96 -2.13 7.77
C LEU A 125 4.06 -2.15 8.83
N ASP A 126 4.72 -1.02 9.08
CA ASP A 126 5.75 -0.93 10.11
C ASP A 126 5.15 -1.07 11.50
N ILE A 127 4.08 -0.33 11.79
CA ILE A 127 3.40 -0.36 13.10
C ILE A 127 2.79 -1.74 13.40
N ILE A 128 2.18 -2.40 12.42
CA ILE A 128 1.49 -3.67 12.67
C ILE A 128 2.42 -4.88 12.81
N LYS A 129 3.73 -4.75 12.53
CA LYS A 129 4.69 -5.86 12.66
C LYS A 129 4.65 -6.49 14.05
N ASP A 130 4.62 -5.68 15.09
CA ASP A 130 4.57 -6.19 16.46
C ASP A 130 3.31 -7.01 16.70
N ARG A 131 2.16 -6.53 16.23
CA ARG A 131 0.89 -7.27 16.35
C ARG A 131 0.91 -8.59 15.56
N LEU A 132 1.49 -8.59 14.36
CA LEU A 132 1.59 -9.77 13.50
C LEU A 132 2.53 -10.84 14.06
N TYR A 133 3.65 -10.44 14.67
CA TYR A 133 4.73 -11.37 15.03
C TYR A 133 4.79 -11.70 16.53
N THR A 134 4.29 -10.82 17.39
CA THR A 134 4.40 -11.00 18.84
C THR A 134 3.07 -11.29 19.55
N CYS A 135 1.94 -10.87 18.96
CA CYS A 135 0.64 -11.15 19.55
C CYS A 135 0.21 -12.61 19.29
N LYS A 136 -0.61 -13.11 20.20
CA LYS A 136 -1.23 -14.44 20.09
C LYS A 136 -2.06 -14.54 18.79
N ASN A 137 -2.03 -15.71 18.14
CA ASN A 137 -2.64 -15.93 16.84
C ASN A 137 -4.13 -15.58 16.77
N ASP A 138 -4.87 -15.80 17.86
CA ASP A 138 -6.31 -15.56 17.98
C ASP A 138 -6.65 -14.22 18.66
N SER A 139 -5.65 -13.35 18.90
CA SER A 139 -5.88 -12.06 19.55
C SER A 139 -6.63 -11.09 18.62
N LEU A 140 -7.49 -10.27 19.21
CA LEU A 140 -8.21 -9.22 18.48
C LEU A 140 -7.23 -8.30 17.73
N ALA A 141 -6.14 -7.88 18.37
CA ALA A 141 -5.14 -6.99 17.79
C ALA A 141 -4.51 -7.57 16.52
N ARG A 142 -4.20 -8.89 16.49
CA ARG A 142 -3.65 -9.56 15.31
C ARG A 142 -4.72 -9.78 14.24
N ARG A 143 -5.89 -10.28 14.60
CA ARG A 143 -6.98 -10.54 13.65
C ARG A 143 -7.54 -9.26 13.03
N SER A 144 -7.56 -8.15 13.77
CA SER A 144 -7.95 -6.83 13.28
C SER A 144 -7.03 -6.39 12.12
N CYS A 145 -5.71 -6.41 12.31
CA CYS A 145 -4.79 -6.01 11.24
C CYS A 145 -4.79 -7.01 10.06
N GLN A 146 -4.96 -8.31 10.29
CA GLN A 146 -5.11 -9.27 9.19
C GLN A 146 -6.39 -9.05 8.37
N THR A 147 -7.49 -8.67 9.03
CA THR A 147 -8.74 -8.28 8.33
C THR A 147 -8.50 -7.09 7.41
N SER A 148 -7.74 -6.10 7.86
CA SER A 148 -7.39 -4.95 7.03
C SER A 148 -6.46 -5.32 5.89
N LEU A 149 -5.47 -6.18 6.13
CA LEU A 149 -4.58 -6.69 5.07
C LEU A 149 -5.36 -7.48 4.01
N ASP A 150 -6.36 -8.27 4.41
CA ASP A 150 -7.25 -8.98 3.48
C ASP A 150 -8.07 -8.03 2.61
N CYS A 151 -8.62 -6.97 3.21
CA CYS A 151 -9.32 -5.92 2.49
C CYS A 151 -8.40 -5.20 1.48
N ILE A 152 -7.20 -4.83 1.91
CA ILE A 152 -6.19 -4.19 1.05
C ILE A 152 -5.79 -5.11 -0.10
N LEU A 153 -5.53 -6.39 0.16
CA LEU A 153 -5.18 -7.37 -0.87
C LEU A 153 -6.25 -7.44 -1.95
N ASN A 154 -7.50 -7.59 -1.53
CA ASN A 154 -8.66 -7.70 -2.41
C ASN A 154 -8.81 -6.49 -3.34
N ILE A 155 -8.69 -5.29 -2.80
CA ILE A 155 -8.83 -4.06 -3.58
C ILE A 155 -7.61 -3.85 -4.47
N LEU A 156 -6.43 -3.90 -3.89
CA LEU A 156 -5.20 -3.48 -4.55
C LEU A 156 -4.81 -4.40 -5.72
N VAL A 157 -5.05 -5.72 -5.61
CA VAL A 157 -4.77 -6.66 -6.70
C VAL A 157 -5.63 -6.37 -7.94
N ARG A 158 -6.89 -6.02 -7.75
CA ARG A 158 -7.78 -5.63 -8.83
C ARG A 158 -7.35 -4.30 -9.44
N LEU A 159 -6.97 -3.31 -8.62
CA LEU A 159 -6.53 -2.01 -9.11
C LEU A 159 -5.26 -2.10 -9.96
N ILE A 160 -4.34 -3.00 -9.66
CA ILE A 160 -3.13 -3.16 -10.49
C ILE A 160 -3.33 -4.03 -11.72
N SER A 161 -4.37 -4.87 -11.78
CA SER A 161 -4.56 -5.89 -12.82
C SER A 161 -4.60 -5.34 -14.26
N PRO A 162 -5.16 -4.14 -14.55
CA PRO A 162 -5.15 -3.60 -15.90
C PRO A 162 -3.74 -3.28 -16.42
N ILE A 163 -2.78 -3.04 -15.53
CA ILE A 163 -1.43 -2.59 -15.88
C ILE A 163 -0.39 -3.67 -15.55
N LEU A 164 -0.35 -4.16 -14.31
CA LEU A 164 0.54 -5.24 -13.87
C LEU A 164 -0.17 -6.60 -13.98
N SER A 165 -0.59 -6.95 -15.18
CA SER A 165 -1.51 -8.05 -15.44
C SER A 165 -0.96 -9.40 -14.99
N TYR A 166 0.31 -9.69 -15.27
CA TYR A 166 0.94 -10.97 -14.91
C TYR A 166 1.17 -11.06 -13.40
N THR A 167 1.60 -9.98 -12.78
CA THR A 167 1.80 -9.92 -11.33
C THR A 167 0.47 -10.04 -10.58
N ALA A 168 -0.58 -9.37 -11.05
CA ALA A 168 -1.90 -9.46 -10.43
C ALA A 168 -2.45 -10.90 -10.49
N GLU A 169 -2.31 -11.57 -11.63
CA GLU A 169 -2.73 -12.96 -11.78
C GLU A 169 -1.88 -13.91 -10.91
N GLU A 170 -0.55 -13.71 -10.84
CA GLU A 170 0.33 -14.48 -9.95
C GLU A 170 -0.11 -14.35 -8.48
N ILE A 171 -0.43 -13.13 -8.03
CA ILE A 171 -0.92 -12.86 -6.68
C ILE A 171 -2.26 -13.56 -6.46
N TRP A 172 -3.17 -13.45 -7.43
CA TRP A 172 -4.50 -14.06 -7.38
C TRP A 172 -4.40 -15.57 -7.21
N GLN A 173 -3.62 -16.23 -8.05
CA GLN A 173 -3.44 -17.69 -8.03
C GLN A 173 -2.67 -18.17 -6.79
N THR A 174 -1.79 -17.35 -6.23
CA THR A 174 -1.03 -17.69 -5.01
C THR A 174 -1.92 -17.60 -3.76
N SER A 175 -2.98 -16.80 -3.79
CA SER A 175 -3.87 -16.60 -2.66
C SER A 175 -5.07 -17.56 -2.72
N ASN A 176 -5.12 -18.57 -1.86
CA ASN A 176 -6.29 -19.47 -1.74
C ASN A 176 -7.60 -18.71 -1.45
N ARG A 177 -7.53 -17.51 -0.92
CA ARG A 177 -8.69 -16.69 -0.59
C ARG A 177 -9.24 -15.93 -1.80
N LEU A 178 -8.37 -15.47 -2.69
CA LEU A 178 -8.77 -14.76 -3.91
C LEU A 178 -9.25 -15.73 -4.98
N ASN A 179 -8.50 -16.78 -5.25
CA ASN A 179 -8.85 -17.75 -6.29
C ASN A 179 -10.10 -18.61 -5.95
N SER A 180 -10.53 -18.65 -4.67
CA SER A 180 -11.81 -19.24 -4.29
C SER A 180 -13.02 -18.39 -4.70
N GLN A 181 -12.82 -17.14 -5.08
CA GLN A 181 -13.89 -16.24 -5.53
C GLN A 181 -14.14 -16.38 -7.03
N GLU A 182 -13.05 -16.34 -7.82
CA GLU A 182 -13.06 -16.46 -9.28
C GLU A 182 -11.75 -17.14 -9.74
N ASP A 183 -11.78 -17.82 -10.85
CA ASP A 183 -10.62 -18.54 -11.41
C ASP A 183 -9.47 -17.61 -11.83
N SER A 184 -9.75 -16.35 -12.07
CA SER A 184 -8.76 -15.35 -12.49
C SER A 184 -9.16 -13.96 -12.00
N VAL A 185 -8.16 -13.11 -11.72
CA VAL A 185 -8.39 -11.71 -11.39
C VAL A 185 -9.15 -10.97 -12.49
N PHE A 186 -9.00 -11.38 -13.74
CA PHE A 186 -9.66 -10.77 -14.90
C PHE A 186 -11.15 -11.11 -15.04
N LEU A 187 -11.64 -12.07 -14.28
CA LEU A 187 -13.07 -12.40 -14.19
C LEU A 187 -13.74 -11.63 -13.05
N SER A 188 -12.97 -11.02 -12.16
CA SER A 188 -13.47 -10.25 -11.03
C SER A 188 -13.80 -8.81 -11.43
N ASN A 189 -14.73 -8.20 -10.70
CA ASN A 189 -15.09 -6.79 -10.85
C ASN A 189 -14.37 -5.93 -9.80
N PHE A 190 -14.34 -4.62 -10.03
CA PHE A 190 -14.05 -3.64 -8.98
C PHE A 190 -15.28 -3.59 -8.06
N ASP A 191 -15.24 -4.38 -6.98
CA ASP A 191 -16.35 -4.43 -6.03
C ASP A 191 -16.56 -3.05 -5.41
N ASN A 192 -17.83 -2.62 -5.37
CA ASN A 192 -18.22 -1.50 -4.53
C ASN A 192 -18.18 -1.99 -3.09
N PHE A 193 -17.03 -1.81 -2.43
CA PHE A 193 -16.92 -2.13 -1.02
C PHE A 193 -17.93 -1.30 -0.24
N VAL A 194 -18.83 -2.05 0.41
CA VAL A 194 -20.00 -1.57 1.12
C VAL A 194 -19.63 -0.51 2.17
N GLU A 195 -20.45 0.51 2.18
CA GLU A 195 -20.79 1.48 3.23
C GLU A 195 -19.68 2.17 4.04
N ASP A 196 -19.90 3.47 4.23
CA ASP A 196 -19.17 4.36 5.12
C ASP A 196 -19.22 3.85 6.56
N SER A 197 -18.30 3.00 6.90
CA SER A 197 -18.07 2.56 8.26
C SER A 197 -17.44 3.73 9.02
N LYS A 198 -18.13 4.26 9.99
CA LYS A 198 -17.68 5.44 10.75
C LYS A 198 -16.56 5.03 11.70
N SER A 199 -15.36 5.55 11.44
CA SER A 199 -14.27 5.58 12.43
C SER A 199 -14.54 6.67 13.47
N ASN A 200 -14.08 6.47 14.70
CA ASN A 200 -14.13 7.47 15.75
C ASN A 200 -13.15 8.64 15.51
N ILE A 201 -12.18 8.43 14.62
CA ILE A 201 -11.14 9.38 14.25
C ILE A 201 -11.37 9.76 12.78
N ASN A 202 -11.59 11.04 12.51
CA ASN A 202 -11.76 11.55 11.16
C ASN A 202 -10.41 11.81 10.47
N GLN A 203 -10.44 12.12 9.17
CA GLN A 203 -9.23 12.31 8.37
C GLN A 203 -8.34 13.47 8.85
N SER A 204 -8.92 14.58 9.32
CA SER A 204 -8.14 15.72 9.84
C SER A 204 -7.47 15.37 11.18
N GLU A 205 -8.12 14.58 12.01
CA GLU A 205 -7.56 14.08 13.25
C GLU A 205 -6.42 13.09 12.99
N TRP A 206 -6.57 12.17 12.03
CA TRP A 206 -5.48 11.28 11.60
C TRP A 206 -4.28 12.05 11.09
N LYS A 207 -4.50 13.08 10.26
CA LYS A 207 -3.42 13.96 9.81
C LYS A 207 -2.67 14.55 11.00
N ARG A 208 -3.40 15.05 12.01
CA ARG A 208 -2.79 15.62 13.21
C ARG A 208 -2.01 14.58 14.02
N ILE A 209 -2.52 13.36 14.16
CA ILE A 209 -1.83 12.24 14.82
C ILE A 209 -0.49 11.97 14.12
N PHE A 210 -0.46 11.91 12.78
CA PHE A 210 0.77 11.67 12.05
C PHE A 210 1.76 12.83 12.14
N GLU A 211 1.30 14.08 12.16
CA GLU A 211 2.17 15.24 12.41
C GLU A 211 2.85 15.13 13.79
N ILE A 212 2.12 14.73 14.83
CA ILE A 212 2.67 14.51 16.18
C ILE A 212 3.69 13.35 16.16
N LYS A 213 3.34 12.23 15.51
CA LYS A 213 4.24 11.09 15.35
C LYS A 213 5.55 11.49 14.65
N ASP A 214 5.46 12.29 13.59
CA ASP A 214 6.63 12.72 12.83
C ASP A 214 7.52 13.66 13.64
N ALA A 215 6.94 14.56 14.44
CA ALA A 215 7.71 15.40 15.37
C ALA A 215 8.45 14.55 16.44
N VAL A 216 7.79 13.52 16.98
CA VAL A 216 8.42 12.57 17.91
C VAL A 216 9.57 11.82 17.23
N ASN A 217 9.35 11.29 16.03
CA ASN A 217 10.37 10.56 15.29
C ASN A 217 11.59 11.46 14.96
N GLN A 218 11.35 12.72 14.60
CA GLN A 218 12.42 13.67 14.36
C GLN A 218 13.28 13.86 15.61
N THR A 219 12.66 14.06 16.78
CA THR A 219 13.38 14.21 18.04
C THR A 219 14.20 12.96 18.38
N ILE A 220 13.64 11.77 18.16
CA ILE A 220 14.35 10.49 18.36
C ILE A 220 15.55 10.38 17.44
N GLU A 221 15.42 10.75 16.16
CA GLU A 221 16.53 10.73 15.20
C GLU A 221 17.64 11.74 15.56
N GLU A 222 17.30 12.93 16.05
CA GLU A 222 18.27 13.91 16.55
C GLU A 222 19.08 13.32 17.71
N MET A 223 18.41 12.69 18.68
CA MET A 223 19.07 12.04 19.83
C MET A 223 19.94 10.83 19.42
N ARG A 224 19.57 10.12 18.36
CA ARG A 224 20.42 9.04 17.77
C ARG A 224 21.65 9.60 17.11
N ASN A 225 21.51 10.68 16.34
CA ASN A 225 22.63 11.34 15.66
C ASN A 225 23.65 11.90 16.64
N ASP A 226 23.18 12.41 17.79
CA ASP A 226 24.02 12.89 18.89
C ASP A 226 24.56 11.77 19.79
N ASN A 227 24.29 10.51 19.46
CA ASN A 227 24.63 9.33 20.25
C ASN A 227 24.10 9.33 21.70
N THR A 228 23.05 10.09 21.98
CA THR A 228 22.39 10.12 23.30
C THR A 228 21.62 8.82 23.54
N ILE A 229 21.06 8.23 22.50
CA ILE A 229 20.38 6.93 22.48
C ILE A 229 20.93 6.06 21.35
N LYS A 230 20.93 4.73 21.53
CA LYS A 230 21.36 3.77 20.50
C LYS A 230 20.23 3.36 19.57
N GLY A 231 19.03 3.34 20.06
CA GLY A 231 17.82 2.99 19.30
C GLY A 231 16.56 3.60 19.90
N SER A 232 15.47 3.60 19.14
CA SER A 232 14.19 4.16 19.60
C SER A 232 13.64 3.45 20.85
N LEU A 233 13.98 2.18 21.05
CA LEU A 233 13.58 1.40 22.22
C LEU A 233 14.31 1.80 23.52
N ASP A 234 15.37 2.58 23.42
CA ASP A 234 16.12 3.09 24.58
C ASP A 234 15.55 4.39 25.14
N SER A 235 14.42 4.86 24.59
CA SER A 235 13.82 6.15 24.96
C SER A 235 12.42 6.01 25.54
N ILE A 236 12.10 6.90 26.49
CA ILE A 236 10.74 7.16 26.96
C ILE A 236 10.32 8.50 26.39
N VAL A 237 9.12 8.55 25.79
CA VAL A 237 8.62 9.76 25.14
C VAL A 237 7.49 10.37 25.96
N ASP A 238 7.69 11.60 26.44
CA ASP A 238 6.68 12.40 27.10
C ASP A 238 6.15 13.48 26.12
N ILE A 239 4.87 13.38 25.75
CA ILE A 239 4.25 14.32 24.83
C ILE A 239 3.50 15.41 25.62
N LYS A 240 3.97 16.66 25.51
CA LYS A 240 3.22 17.83 25.99
C LYS A 240 2.38 18.36 24.82
N ALA A 241 1.09 18.15 24.90
CA ALA A 241 0.15 18.50 23.84
C ALA A 241 -0.90 19.50 24.32
N THR A 242 -1.54 20.19 23.39
CA THR A 242 -2.71 21.05 23.67
C THR A 242 -3.91 20.21 24.14
N ALA A 243 -4.93 20.85 24.71
CA ALA A 243 -6.15 20.13 25.11
C ALA A 243 -6.82 19.43 23.92
N ASP A 244 -6.80 20.06 22.75
CA ASP A 244 -7.37 19.53 21.52
C ASP A 244 -6.57 18.31 21.03
N ASP A 245 -5.24 18.40 20.97
CA ASP A 245 -4.38 17.26 20.59
C ASP A 245 -4.56 16.09 21.58
N MET A 246 -4.63 16.38 22.87
CA MET A 246 -4.88 15.34 23.88
C MET A 246 -6.24 14.65 23.70
N SER A 247 -7.27 15.39 23.28
CA SER A 247 -8.59 14.80 22.99
C SER A 247 -8.54 13.84 21.81
N VAL A 248 -7.76 14.17 20.79
CA VAL A 248 -7.55 13.33 19.59
C VAL A 248 -6.72 12.08 19.94
N LEU A 249 -5.60 12.25 20.66
CA LEU A 249 -4.73 11.13 21.03
C LEU A 249 -5.44 10.10 21.93
N LYS A 250 -6.35 10.54 22.82
CA LYS A 250 -7.15 9.63 23.65
C LYS A 250 -8.11 8.74 22.86
N LYS A 251 -8.44 9.07 21.62
CA LYS A 251 -9.28 8.22 20.75
C LYS A 251 -8.53 7.00 20.21
N LEU A 252 -7.20 6.98 20.31
CA LEU A 252 -6.38 5.84 19.87
C LEU A 252 -6.47 4.63 20.81
N GLY A 253 -6.92 4.82 22.05
CA GLY A 253 -7.07 3.81 23.08
C GLY A 253 -6.12 4.02 24.25
#